data_7671cf5e66c7956558c0f8ed344d5878
#
_entry.id   7671cf5e66c7956558c0f8ed344d5878
#
_cell.length_a   1.000
_cell.length_b   1.000
_cell.length_c   1.000
_cell.angle_alpha   90.00
_cell.angle_beta   90.00
_cell.angle_gamma   90.00
#
_symmetry.space_group_name_H-M   'P 1'
#
loop_
_entity.id
_entity.type
_entity.pdbx_description
1 polymer ?
#
loop_
_entity_poly.entity_id
_entity_poly.type
_entity_poly.pdbx_seq_one_letter_code
_entity_poly.pdbx_strand_id
1 'polypeptide(L)'
;MNEAMSESVMGEVTNQAPSAVNLIAPSDDEVITLTAANIADDSELGIFWSNSVDQDGESVEYTLELCIAEYNECIDSVLSSSNLFIPYSDLYEAIADSAGLTMLNIEWNVHTSDGWEVVSSSNGPWSLTVDAGWMLSVDEEVIPEVFALHNNYPNPFNPITNIGYDVPEVSDIRIDIYNLAGQKIRTLVSREHQPGRYKVQWNATNQFGSPVASGMYIYKIHAKNFVSVKKLLLMK
;
A
#
# COMPACT_ATOMS: atom_id res chain seq x y z
N MET A 1 -67.01 10.71 51.11
CA MET A 1 -65.70 10.11 50.95
C MET A 1 -65.37 10.06 49.48
N ASN A 2 -64.62 11.05 48.98
CA ASN A 2 -64.15 11.10 47.59
C ASN A 2 -62.69 10.66 47.58
N GLU A 3 -62.42 9.49 47.09
CA GLU A 3 -61.10 9.08 46.75
C GLU A 3 -60.69 9.75 45.43
N ALA A 4 -59.80 10.71 45.50
CA ALA A 4 -59.15 11.24 44.32
C ALA A 4 -58.12 10.20 43.82
N MET A 5 -58.43 9.58 42.70
CA MET A 5 -57.42 8.81 41.98
C MET A 5 -56.34 9.76 41.50
N SER A 6 -55.12 9.55 41.99
CA SER A 6 -53.91 10.17 41.47
C SER A 6 -53.63 9.57 40.10
N GLU A 7 -53.91 10.30 39.04
CA GLU A 7 -53.33 10.01 37.71
C GLU A 7 -51.82 10.23 37.81
N SER A 8 -51.06 9.13 37.81
CA SER A 8 -49.65 9.20 37.57
C SER A 8 -49.45 9.57 36.10
N VAL A 9 -49.06 10.81 35.87
CA VAL A 9 -48.52 11.23 34.56
C VAL A 9 -47.26 10.41 34.34
N MET A 10 -47.35 9.35 33.53
CA MET A 10 -46.16 8.74 32.97
C MET A 10 -45.58 9.78 32.03
N GLY A 11 -44.46 10.38 32.45
CA GLY A 11 -43.68 11.22 31.57
C GLY A 11 -43.30 10.39 30.33
N GLU A 12 -43.59 10.91 29.14
CA GLU A 12 -43.03 10.35 27.91
C GLU A 12 -41.51 10.34 28.08
N VAL A 13 -40.92 9.17 28.18
CA VAL A 13 -39.45 9.00 28.02
C VAL A 13 -39.19 9.25 26.55
N THR A 14 -38.71 10.42 26.23
CA THR A 14 -38.27 10.74 24.85
C THR A 14 -36.93 10.09 24.64
N ASN A 15 -36.84 9.16 23.70
CA ASN A 15 -35.57 8.59 23.24
C ASN A 15 -34.63 9.69 22.80
N GLN A 16 -33.34 9.58 23.17
CA GLN A 16 -32.28 10.45 22.71
C GLN A 16 -31.37 9.65 21.79
N ALA A 17 -31.10 10.19 20.61
CA ALA A 17 -30.21 9.56 19.66
C ALA A 17 -28.81 9.30 20.24
N PRO A 18 -28.13 8.21 19.85
CA PRO A 18 -26.77 7.95 20.24
C PRO A 18 -25.81 9.06 19.73
N SER A 19 -24.70 9.24 20.39
CA SER A 19 -23.71 10.24 19.96
C SER A 19 -23.05 9.85 18.64
N ALA A 20 -22.82 10.85 17.77
CA ALA A 20 -22.07 10.64 16.55
C ALA A 20 -20.63 10.19 16.85
N VAL A 21 -20.08 9.28 16.05
CA VAL A 21 -18.68 8.86 16.12
C VAL A 21 -17.78 9.76 15.27
N ASN A 22 -16.47 9.74 15.57
CA ASN A 22 -15.45 10.27 14.70
C ASN A 22 -14.70 9.12 14.06
N LEU A 23 -14.48 9.15 12.75
CA LEU A 23 -13.60 8.24 12.05
C LEU A 23 -12.16 8.56 12.47
N ILE A 24 -11.32 7.51 12.64
CA ILE A 24 -9.96 7.64 13.18
C ILE A 24 -8.92 7.12 12.18
N ALA A 25 -9.12 5.93 11.65
CA ALA A 25 -8.20 5.31 10.69
C ALA A 25 -8.95 4.27 9.82
N PRO A 26 -8.53 4.11 8.55
CA PRO A 26 -7.54 4.88 7.80
C PRO A 26 -7.90 6.36 7.71
N SER A 27 -6.89 7.23 7.56
CA SER A 27 -7.14 8.68 7.41
C SER A 27 -7.80 8.98 6.06
N ASP A 28 -8.48 10.12 5.99
CA ASP A 28 -9.10 10.56 4.73
C ASP A 28 -8.06 10.68 3.61
N ASP A 29 -8.38 10.19 2.40
CA ASP A 29 -7.51 10.10 1.23
C ASP A 29 -6.25 9.22 1.44
N GLU A 30 -6.24 8.31 2.41
CA GLU A 30 -5.12 7.39 2.62
C GLU A 30 -4.99 6.39 1.46
N VAL A 31 -3.73 6.09 1.08
CA VAL A 31 -3.41 5.07 0.06
C VAL A 31 -2.72 3.89 0.73
N ILE A 32 -3.39 2.75 0.72
CA ILE A 32 -2.85 1.47 1.20
C ILE A 32 -2.26 0.70 0.02
N THR A 33 -0.95 0.52 0.01
CA THR A 33 -0.29 -0.30 -1.02
C THR A 33 -0.17 -1.75 -0.54
N LEU A 34 -0.81 -2.67 -1.23
CA LEU A 34 -0.68 -4.10 -0.98
C LEU A 34 0.71 -4.59 -1.42
N THR A 35 1.35 -5.42 -0.60
CA THR A 35 2.66 -5.99 -0.90
C THR A 35 2.63 -7.51 -0.71
N ALA A 36 3.45 -8.26 -1.47
CA ALA A 36 3.55 -9.70 -1.28
C ALA A 36 3.92 -10.08 0.16
N ALA A 37 4.66 -9.20 0.85
CA ALA A 37 5.06 -9.41 2.24
C ALA A 37 3.86 -9.31 3.18
N ASN A 38 3.06 -8.24 3.10
CA ASN A 38 1.92 -8.07 4.00
C ASN A 38 0.76 -9.02 3.74
N ILE A 39 0.65 -9.57 2.52
CA ILE A 39 -0.28 -10.69 2.24
C ILE A 39 0.25 -12.01 2.83
N ALA A 40 1.56 -12.29 2.68
CA ALA A 40 2.16 -13.52 3.20
C ALA A 40 2.23 -13.55 4.74
N ASP A 41 2.28 -12.39 5.38
CA ASP A 41 2.35 -12.26 6.84
C ASP A 41 0.95 -12.18 7.50
N ASP A 42 -0.15 -12.44 6.74
CA ASP A 42 -1.55 -12.30 7.19
C ASP A 42 -1.84 -10.93 7.83
N SER A 43 -1.21 -9.87 7.30
CA SER A 43 -1.45 -8.50 7.78
C SER A 43 -2.86 -8.04 7.44
N GLU A 44 -3.41 -7.14 8.27
CA GLU A 44 -4.78 -6.67 8.17
C GLU A 44 -4.85 -5.14 8.09
N LEU A 45 -5.82 -4.64 7.36
CA LEU A 45 -6.25 -3.26 7.40
C LEU A 45 -7.16 -3.06 8.62
N GLY A 46 -6.73 -2.24 9.56
CA GLY A 46 -7.56 -1.85 10.69
C GLY A 46 -8.39 -0.60 10.38
N ILE A 47 -9.70 -0.71 10.51
CA ILE A 47 -10.64 0.42 10.43
C ILE A 47 -11.08 0.76 11.83
N PHE A 48 -10.94 2.04 12.25
CA PHE A 48 -11.19 2.47 13.61
C PHE A 48 -12.02 3.75 13.66
N TRP A 49 -12.90 3.82 14.67
CA TRP A 49 -13.69 5.01 14.99
C TRP A 49 -13.84 5.17 16.50
N SER A 50 -14.30 6.32 16.96
CA SER A 50 -14.55 6.57 18.39
C SER A 50 -15.77 5.81 18.88
N ASN A 51 -15.81 5.50 20.18
CA ASN A 51 -17.04 4.96 20.77
C ASN A 51 -18.18 5.97 20.73
N SER A 52 -19.39 5.46 20.55
CA SER A 52 -20.63 6.20 20.75
C SER A 52 -21.21 5.87 22.14
N VAL A 53 -21.96 6.79 22.65
CA VAL A 53 -22.69 6.64 23.93
C VAL A 53 -24.13 7.09 23.72
N ASP A 54 -25.05 6.26 24.20
CA ASP A 54 -26.46 6.61 24.34
C ASP A 54 -26.73 7.17 25.74
N GLN A 55 -27.45 8.31 25.82
CA GLN A 55 -27.69 8.99 27.09
C GLN A 55 -28.80 8.31 27.92
N ASP A 56 -29.66 7.57 27.25
CA ASP A 56 -30.76 6.79 27.89
C ASP A 56 -30.25 5.42 28.37
N GLY A 57 -29.01 5.06 28.01
CA GLY A 57 -28.33 3.85 28.46
C GLY A 57 -28.62 2.64 27.58
N GLU A 58 -29.16 2.85 26.39
CA GLU A 58 -29.40 1.80 25.40
C GLU A 58 -28.10 1.31 24.76
N SER A 59 -28.16 0.10 24.23
CA SER A 59 -27.00 -0.47 23.53
C SER A 59 -26.85 0.16 22.14
N VAL A 60 -25.65 0.61 21.82
CA VAL A 60 -25.33 1.18 20.50
C VAL A 60 -24.76 0.11 19.58
N GLU A 61 -25.34 -0.02 18.39
CA GLU A 61 -24.77 -0.78 17.27
C GLU A 61 -24.09 0.17 16.28
N TYR A 62 -23.06 -0.31 15.61
CA TYR A 62 -22.34 0.42 14.56
C TYR A 62 -22.61 -0.24 13.22
N THR A 63 -22.98 0.54 12.21
CA THR A 63 -23.01 0.09 10.81
C THR A 63 -21.86 0.74 10.07
N LEU A 64 -20.86 -0.07 9.70
CA LEU A 64 -19.79 0.35 8.79
C LEU A 64 -20.31 0.20 7.37
N GLU A 65 -20.36 1.30 6.63
CA GLU A 65 -20.70 1.37 5.22
C GLU A 65 -19.41 1.51 4.40
N LEU A 66 -19.21 0.62 3.44
CA LEU A 66 -18.08 0.63 2.49
C LEU A 66 -18.64 0.72 1.08
N CYS A 67 -18.47 1.86 0.41
CA CYS A 67 -18.92 2.07 -0.96
C CYS A 67 -17.72 1.97 -1.92
N ILE A 68 -17.76 1.02 -2.84
CA ILE A 68 -16.70 0.78 -3.83
C ILE A 68 -17.10 1.52 -5.11
N ALA A 69 -16.30 2.55 -5.46
CA ALA A 69 -16.63 3.45 -6.57
C ALA A 69 -16.68 2.73 -7.92
N GLU A 70 -15.81 1.76 -8.15
CA GLU A 70 -15.71 1.00 -9.39
C GLU A 70 -16.96 0.15 -9.68
N TYR A 71 -17.64 -0.30 -8.63
CA TYR A 71 -18.85 -1.13 -8.74
C TYR A 71 -20.13 -0.34 -8.57
N ASN A 72 -20.05 0.88 -8.05
CA ASN A 72 -21.19 1.68 -7.61
C ASN A 72 -22.09 0.88 -6.62
N GLU A 73 -21.45 0.15 -5.73
CA GLU A 73 -22.07 -0.69 -4.71
C GLU A 73 -21.55 -0.35 -3.32
N CYS A 74 -22.43 -0.40 -2.33
CA CYS A 74 -22.07 -0.24 -0.92
C CYS A 74 -22.35 -1.56 -0.17
N ILE A 75 -21.48 -1.86 0.76
CA ILE A 75 -21.56 -3.04 1.65
C ILE A 75 -21.67 -2.53 3.07
N ASP A 76 -22.73 -2.98 3.77
CA ASP A 76 -22.95 -2.64 5.16
C ASP A 76 -22.55 -3.80 6.08
N SER A 77 -21.83 -3.48 7.13
CA SER A 77 -21.45 -4.42 8.17
C SER A 77 -21.92 -3.91 9.53
N VAL A 78 -22.77 -4.67 10.21
CA VAL A 78 -23.25 -4.33 11.56
C VAL A 78 -22.29 -4.91 12.60
N LEU A 79 -21.79 -4.07 13.48
CA LEU A 79 -20.74 -4.36 14.45
C LEU A 79 -21.14 -3.89 15.85
N SER A 80 -20.65 -4.60 16.87
CA SER A 80 -20.77 -4.20 18.28
C SER A 80 -19.50 -3.58 18.85
N SER A 81 -18.43 -3.51 18.05
CA SER A 81 -17.13 -2.93 18.39
C SER A 81 -16.83 -1.70 17.55
N SER A 82 -15.99 -0.82 18.06
CA SER A 82 -15.57 0.41 17.35
C SER A 82 -14.39 0.19 16.41
N ASN A 83 -14.25 -1.00 15.85
CA ASN A 83 -13.22 -1.35 14.88
C ASN A 83 -13.62 -2.56 14.04
N LEU A 84 -12.96 -2.67 12.87
CA LEU A 84 -12.96 -3.83 12.00
C LEU A 84 -11.54 -4.06 11.46
N PHE A 85 -11.18 -5.32 11.29
CA PHE A 85 -9.94 -5.71 10.63
C PHE A 85 -10.28 -6.49 9.35
N ILE A 86 -9.68 -6.10 8.24
CA ILE A 86 -9.86 -6.73 6.92
C ILE A 86 -8.51 -7.27 6.47
N PRO A 87 -8.36 -8.60 6.28
CA PRO A 87 -7.12 -9.17 5.77
C PRO A 87 -6.72 -8.56 4.42
N TYR A 88 -5.44 -8.27 4.22
CA TYR A 88 -4.97 -7.77 2.93
C TYR A 88 -5.14 -8.79 1.80
N SER A 89 -5.19 -10.09 2.12
CA SER A 89 -5.54 -11.15 1.18
C SER A 89 -6.93 -10.95 0.57
N ASP A 90 -7.92 -10.60 1.40
CA ASP A 90 -9.31 -10.41 0.95
C ASP A 90 -9.42 -9.17 0.04
N LEU A 91 -8.73 -8.09 0.40
CA LEU A 91 -8.65 -6.89 -0.42
C LEU A 91 -7.96 -7.16 -1.76
N TYR A 92 -6.89 -7.96 -1.75
CA TYR A 92 -6.21 -8.39 -2.96
C TYR A 92 -7.10 -9.24 -3.86
N GLU A 93 -7.81 -10.24 -3.31
CA GLU A 93 -8.73 -11.07 -4.06
C GLU A 93 -9.86 -10.25 -4.69
N ALA A 94 -10.42 -9.30 -3.96
CA ALA A 94 -11.46 -8.40 -4.48
C ALA A 94 -10.97 -7.60 -5.71
N ILE A 95 -9.71 -7.15 -5.73
CA ILE A 95 -9.12 -6.46 -6.88
C ILE A 95 -8.80 -7.47 -8.00
N ALA A 96 -8.20 -8.63 -7.66
CA ALA A 96 -7.73 -9.63 -8.63
C ALA A 96 -8.89 -10.28 -9.42
N ASP A 97 -10.02 -10.51 -8.76
CA ASP A 97 -11.22 -11.07 -9.40
C ASP A 97 -11.92 -10.08 -10.33
N SER A 98 -11.49 -8.82 -10.29
CA SER A 98 -12.08 -7.72 -11.06
C SER A 98 -11.28 -7.51 -12.33
N ALA A 99 -11.83 -7.90 -13.47
CA ALA A 99 -11.16 -7.84 -14.76
C ALA A 99 -10.59 -6.44 -15.09
N GLY A 100 -9.28 -6.29 -14.94
CA GLY A 100 -8.53 -5.09 -15.33
C GLY A 100 -8.41 -4.01 -14.27
N LEU A 101 -8.90 -4.24 -13.05
CA LEU A 101 -8.65 -3.33 -11.93
C LEU A 101 -7.28 -3.60 -11.32
N THR A 102 -6.61 -2.56 -10.90
CA THR A 102 -5.34 -2.60 -10.16
C THR A 102 -5.44 -1.89 -8.82
N MET A 103 -6.57 -1.23 -8.58
CA MET A 103 -6.86 -0.51 -7.33
C MET A 103 -8.36 -0.49 -7.06
N LEU A 104 -8.74 -0.28 -5.81
CA LEU A 104 -10.10 0.03 -5.38
C LEU A 104 -10.13 1.40 -4.71
N ASN A 105 -11.10 2.24 -5.11
CA ASN A 105 -11.42 3.49 -4.42
C ASN A 105 -12.65 3.26 -3.56
N ILE A 106 -12.48 3.37 -2.25
CA ILE A 106 -13.49 3.06 -1.25
C ILE A 106 -13.84 4.36 -0.53
N GLU A 107 -15.11 4.70 -0.50
CA GLU A 107 -15.65 5.68 0.45
C GLU A 107 -16.20 4.91 1.65
N TRP A 108 -15.86 5.31 2.86
CA TRP A 108 -16.31 4.64 4.04
C TRP A 108 -16.88 5.59 5.10
N ASN A 109 -17.89 5.11 5.79
CA ASN A 109 -18.56 5.85 6.85
C ASN A 109 -19.02 4.92 7.97
N VAL A 110 -19.35 5.48 9.12
CA VAL A 110 -19.91 4.73 10.24
C VAL A 110 -21.18 5.43 10.72
N HIS A 111 -22.22 4.64 10.86
CA HIS A 111 -23.48 5.03 11.46
C HIS A 111 -23.67 4.34 12.81
N THR A 112 -24.22 5.04 13.78
CA THR A 112 -24.57 4.50 15.09
C THR A 112 -26.09 4.42 15.23
N SER A 113 -26.57 3.37 15.87
CA SER A 113 -28.03 3.19 16.13
C SER A 113 -28.24 2.64 17.52
N ASP A 114 -29.28 3.11 18.19
CA ASP A 114 -29.88 2.58 19.43
C ASP A 114 -31.07 1.65 19.16
N GLY A 115 -31.38 1.41 17.87
CA GLY A 115 -32.57 0.68 17.40
C GLY A 115 -33.76 1.56 17.07
N TRP A 116 -33.70 2.88 17.37
CA TRP A 116 -34.77 3.85 17.09
C TRP A 116 -34.25 4.94 16.12
N GLU A 117 -33.10 5.47 16.38
CA GLU A 117 -32.51 6.52 15.58
C GLU A 117 -31.12 6.10 15.03
N VAL A 118 -30.78 6.68 13.89
CA VAL A 118 -29.49 6.44 13.23
C VAL A 118 -28.75 7.75 13.10
N VAL A 119 -27.50 7.78 13.56
CA VAL A 119 -26.63 8.96 13.52
C VAL A 119 -25.37 8.66 12.74
N SER A 120 -25.11 9.45 11.70
CA SER A 120 -23.87 9.33 10.90
C SER A 120 -22.67 9.87 11.67
N SER A 121 -21.44 9.46 11.25
CA SER A 121 -20.21 10.01 11.77
C SER A 121 -20.17 11.55 11.63
N SER A 122 -19.45 12.22 12.52
CA SER A 122 -19.37 13.69 12.55
C SER A 122 -18.36 14.26 11.57
N ASN A 123 -17.41 13.47 11.08
CA ASN A 123 -16.29 13.89 10.23
C ASN A 123 -16.12 13.06 8.95
N GLY A 124 -17.06 12.18 8.63
CA GLY A 124 -17.08 11.38 7.40
C GLY A 124 -18.10 11.88 6.37
N PRO A 125 -18.24 11.17 5.24
CA PRO A 125 -17.45 9.98 4.87
C PRO A 125 -15.99 10.30 4.53
N TRP A 126 -15.12 9.29 4.61
CA TRP A 126 -13.72 9.37 4.24
C TRP A 126 -13.39 8.48 3.05
N SER A 127 -12.38 8.87 2.27
CA SER A 127 -11.89 8.13 1.11
C SER A 127 -10.68 7.28 1.48
N LEU A 128 -10.58 6.11 0.85
CA LEU A 128 -9.47 5.18 0.98
C LEU A 128 -9.16 4.58 -0.40
N THR A 129 -7.89 4.57 -0.80
CA THR A 129 -7.46 3.83 -2.00
C THR A 129 -6.64 2.60 -1.59
N VAL A 130 -7.03 1.44 -2.08
CA VAL A 130 -6.25 0.19 -1.95
C VAL A 130 -5.59 -0.07 -3.30
N ASP A 131 -4.25 0.01 -3.35
CA ASP A 131 -3.45 -0.15 -4.56
C ASP A 131 -2.71 -1.48 -4.57
N ALA A 132 -3.06 -2.36 -5.50
CA ALA A 132 -2.38 -3.61 -5.81
C ALA A 132 -1.68 -3.56 -7.19
N GLY A 133 -1.58 -2.37 -7.81
CA GLY A 133 -1.18 -2.22 -9.20
C GLY A 133 0.14 -2.88 -9.56
N TRP A 134 1.11 -2.86 -8.66
CA TRP A 134 2.39 -3.53 -8.90
C TRP A 134 2.32 -5.07 -8.78
N MET A 135 1.32 -5.63 -8.05
CA MET A 135 1.11 -7.08 -7.93
C MET A 135 0.27 -7.63 -9.08
N LEU A 136 -0.71 -6.82 -9.53
CA LEU A 136 -1.64 -7.17 -10.60
C LEU A 136 -1.22 -6.59 -11.95
N SER A 137 -0.31 -5.62 -11.97
CA SER A 137 0.50 -5.47 -13.15
C SER A 137 1.21 -6.83 -13.31
N VAL A 138 0.53 -7.76 -13.95
CA VAL A 138 1.15 -8.71 -14.82
C VAL A 138 1.82 -7.80 -15.88
N ASP A 139 2.99 -7.25 -15.53
CA ASP A 139 4.09 -7.64 -16.32
C ASP A 139 3.93 -9.17 -16.38
N GLU A 140 3.27 -9.71 -17.43
CA GLU A 140 3.84 -10.89 -18.02
C GLU A 140 5.30 -10.61 -17.82
N GLU A 141 6.00 -11.41 -16.97
CA GLU A 141 7.43 -11.46 -17.07
C GLU A 141 7.64 -11.79 -18.52
N VAL A 142 7.62 -10.76 -19.34
CA VAL A 142 8.11 -10.85 -20.69
C VAL A 142 9.56 -11.15 -20.40
N ILE A 143 9.80 -12.48 -20.29
CA ILE A 143 11.16 -12.99 -20.15
C ILE A 143 11.89 -12.23 -21.24
N PRO A 144 12.85 -11.39 -20.89
CA PRO A 144 13.51 -10.59 -21.89
C PRO A 144 14.03 -11.51 -22.98
N GLU A 145 13.79 -11.19 -24.23
CA GLU A 145 14.27 -12.02 -25.34
C GLU A 145 15.78 -11.94 -25.51
N VAL A 146 16.39 -10.85 -24.98
CA VAL A 146 17.84 -10.58 -25.11
C VAL A 146 18.40 -10.01 -23.81
N PHE A 147 19.69 -10.25 -23.56
CA PHE A 147 20.39 -9.54 -22.51
C PHE A 147 20.43 -8.05 -22.81
N ALA A 148 20.15 -7.22 -21.82
CA ALA A 148 20.24 -5.77 -21.92
C ALA A 148 20.85 -5.16 -20.67
N LEU A 149 21.55 -4.04 -20.83
CA LEU A 149 22.00 -3.16 -19.76
C LEU A 149 21.34 -1.80 -19.98
N HIS A 150 20.54 -1.34 -19.03
CA HIS A 150 19.81 -0.08 -19.14
C HIS A 150 20.63 1.11 -18.63
N ASN A 151 20.21 2.33 -19.02
CA ASN A 151 20.78 3.53 -18.45
C ASN A 151 20.47 3.60 -16.96
N ASN A 152 21.45 4.03 -16.18
CA ASN A 152 21.22 4.28 -14.76
C ASN A 152 20.31 5.50 -14.55
N TYR A 153 19.49 5.45 -13.51
CA TYR A 153 18.64 6.58 -13.13
C TYR A 153 18.62 6.77 -11.61
N PRO A 154 18.76 8.02 -11.15
CA PRO A 154 19.09 9.24 -11.92
C PRO A 154 20.50 9.24 -12.52
N ASN A 155 20.72 10.04 -13.58
CA ASN A 155 22.04 10.31 -14.15
C ASN A 155 22.06 11.73 -14.76
N PRO A 156 22.74 12.72 -14.20
CA PRO A 156 23.66 12.63 -13.04
C PRO A 156 22.98 12.22 -11.74
N PHE A 157 23.74 11.67 -10.77
CA PHE A 157 23.19 11.17 -9.50
C PHE A 157 23.97 11.68 -8.27
N ASN A 158 23.32 11.68 -7.08
CA ASN A 158 23.89 12.09 -5.80
C ASN A 158 23.18 11.37 -4.62
N PRO A 159 23.84 10.57 -3.81
CA PRO A 159 24.94 9.68 -4.17
C PRO A 159 24.44 8.34 -4.71
N ILE A 160 23.11 8.18 -4.90
CA ILE A 160 22.44 6.92 -5.20
C ILE A 160 21.94 6.91 -6.64
N THR A 161 22.19 5.81 -7.35
CA THR A 161 21.59 5.53 -8.66
C THR A 161 21.22 4.06 -8.79
N ASN A 162 20.25 3.78 -9.64
CA ASN A 162 19.78 2.44 -9.95
C ASN A 162 20.21 2.05 -11.38
N ILE A 163 20.65 0.82 -11.56
CA ILE A 163 21.05 0.23 -12.82
C ILE A 163 20.13 -0.94 -13.11
N GLY A 164 19.34 -0.85 -14.19
CA GLY A 164 18.47 -1.93 -14.66
C GLY A 164 19.24 -2.84 -15.63
N TYR A 165 18.90 -4.12 -15.68
CA TYR A 165 19.40 -5.08 -16.65
C TYR A 165 18.44 -6.24 -16.86
N ASP A 166 18.44 -6.81 -18.06
CA ASP A 166 17.55 -7.88 -18.48
C ASP A 166 18.33 -9.18 -18.67
N VAL A 167 17.74 -10.28 -18.23
CA VAL A 167 18.32 -11.63 -18.30
C VAL A 167 17.32 -12.55 -19.00
N PRO A 168 17.54 -13.02 -20.23
CA PRO A 168 16.60 -13.84 -20.99
C PRO A 168 16.63 -15.32 -20.61
N GLU A 169 17.73 -15.80 -20.02
CA GLU A 169 17.96 -17.20 -19.68
C GLU A 169 18.81 -17.31 -18.43
N VAL A 170 18.76 -18.45 -17.73
CA VAL A 170 19.61 -18.72 -16.56
C VAL A 170 21.07 -18.45 -16.87
N SER A 171 21.68 -17.51 -16.13
CA SER A 171 23.02 -17.02 -16.44
C SER A 171 23.74 -16.46 -15.22
N ASP A 172 25.05 -16.66 -15.17
CA ASP A 172 25.92 -15.95 -14.24
C ASP A 172 26.04 -14.49 -14.67
N ILE A 173 25.55 -13.58 -13.82
CA ILE A 173 25.59 -12.15 -14.05
C ILE A 173 26.66 -11.51 -13.19
N ARG A 174 27.49 -10.69 -13.82
CA ARG A 174 28.46 -9.85 -13.13
C ARG A 174 28.34 -8.40 -13.57
N ILE A 175 28.18 -7.48 -12.62
CA ILE A 175 28.16 -6.04 -12.85
C ILE A 175 29.26 -5.40 -12.01
N ASP A 176 30.22 -4.77 -12.69
CA ASP A 176 31.35 -4.08 -12.07
C ASP A 176 31.31 -2.58 -12.40
N ILE A 177 31.73 -1.76 -11.43
CA ILE A 177 31.97 -0.32 -11.59
C ILE A 177 33.46 -0.07 -11.75
N TYR A 178 33.81 0.82 -12.69
CA TYR A 178 35.22 1.24 -12.99
C TYR A 178 35.31 2.75 -12.99
N ASN A 179 36.51 3.26 -12.68
CA ASN A 179 36.89 4.65 -12.97
C ASN A 179 37.36 4.79 -14.43
N LEU A 180 37.65 6.03 -14.86
CA LEU A 180 38.13 6.31 -16.21
C LEU A 180 39.53 5.72 -16.52
N ALA A 181 40.30 5.40 -15.50
CA ALA A 181 41.60 4.72 -15.64
C ALA A 181 41.46 3.20 -15.82
N GLY A 182 40.19 2.67 -15.84
CA GLY A 182 39.94 1.24 -15.97
C GLY A 182 40.14 0.44 -14.69
N GLN A 183 40.34 1.11 -13.55
CA GLN A 183 40.50 0.42 -12.27
C GLN A 183 39.08 0.07 -11.74
N LYS A 184 38.92 -1.18 -11.31
CA LYS A 184 37.65 -1.65 -10.73
C LYS A 184 37.47 -1.01 -9.36
N ILE A 185 36.31 -0.37 -9.17
CA ILE A 185 35.90 0.32 -7.95
C ILE A 185 35.06 -0.62 -7.06
N ARG A 186 34.10 -1.30 -7.68
CA ARG A 186 33.18 -2.18 -6.95
C ARG A 186 32.54 -3.21 -7.87
N THR A 187 32.28 -4.39 -7.33
CA THR A 187 31.36 -5.37 -7.93
C THR A 187 30.00 -5.19 -7.28
N LEU A 188 28.96 -4.92 -8.06
CA LEU A 188 27.59 -4.76 -7.60
C LEU A 188 26.84 -6.08 -7.61
N VAL A 189 27.04 -6.89 -8.63
CA VAL A 189 26.40 -8.19 -8.82
C VAL A 189 27.45 -9.22 -9.21
N SER A 190 27.37 -10.42 -8.63
CA SER A 190 28.22 -11.57 -9.01
C SER A 190 27.52 -12.85 -8.54
N ARG A 191 26.49 -13.29 -9.27
CA ARG A 191 25.72 -14.51 -8.97
C ARG A 191 24.91 -14.97 -10.17
N GLU A 192 24.42 -16.21 -10.12
CA GLU A 192 23.44 -16.74 -11.07
C GLU A 192 22.08 -16.03 -10.91
N HIS A 193 21.43 -15.80 -12.05
CA HIS A 193 20.07 -15.23 -12.15
C HIS A 193 19.20 -16.12 -13.01
N GLN A 194 17.93 -16.22 -12.61
CA GLN A 194 16.86 -16.74 -13.46
C GLN A 194 16.52 -15.72 -14.55
N PRO A 195 15.79 -16.14 -15.62
CA PRO A 195 15.25 -15.17 -16.57
C PRO A 195 14.41 -14.11 -15.87
N GLY A 196 14.54 -12.84 -16.29
CA GLY A 196 13.79 -11.73 -15.67
C GLY A 196 14.46 -10.37 -15.85
N ARG A 197 13.78 -9.33 -15.36
CA ARG A 197 14.29 -7.97 -15.29
C ARG A 197 14.76 -7.65 -13.90
N TYR A 198 15.96 -7.08 -13.78
CA TYR A 198 16.61 -6.84 -12.50
C TYR A 198 17.05 -5.40 -12.35
N LYS A 199 17.21 -4.99 -11.09
CA LYS A 199 17.69 -3.68 -10.72
C LYS A 199 18.69 -3.80 -9.58
N VAL A 200 19.83 -3.10 -9.69
CA VAL A 200 20.81 -3.00 -8.62
C VAL A 200 21.14 -1.54 -8.34
N GLN A 201 21.31 -1.22 -7.07
CA GLN A 201 21.63 0.12 -6.63
C GLN A 201 23.11 0.28 -6.37
N TRP A 202 23.67 1.45 -6.76
CA TRP A 202 25.00 1.90 -6.37
C TRP A 202 24.93 3.21 -5.59
N ASN A 203 25.55 3.24 -4.43
CA ASN A 203 25.56 4.35 -3.48
C ASN A 203 26.88 5.13 -3.49
N ALA A 204 27.57 5.18 -4.62
CA ALA A 204 28.86 5.88 -4.81
C ALA A 204 29.94 5.47 -3.80
N THR A 205 30.02 4.18 -3.45
CA THR A 205 31.09 3.63 -2.59
C THR A 205 31.95 2.61 -3.34
N ASN A 206 33.20 2.48 -2.91
CA ASN A 206 34.10 1.43 -3.38
C ASN A 206 33.80 0.08 -2.71
N GLN A 207 34.61 -0.94 -3.02
CA GLN A 207 34.45 -2.31 -2.48
C GLN A 207 34.57 -2.37 -0.94
N PHE A 208 35.23 -1.40 -0.33
CA PHE A 208 35.44 -1.30 1.12
C PHE A 208 34.37 -0.43 1.82
N GLY A 209 33.36 0.05 1.08
CA GLY A 209 32.32 0.92 1.60
C GLY A 209 32.70 2.40 1.70
N SER A 210 33.94 2.79 1.31
CA SER A 210 34.38 4.18 1.34
C SER A 210 33.78 4.96 0.17
N PRO A 211 33.30 6.22 0.39
CA PRO A 211 32.80 7.07 -0.68
C PRO A 211 33.86 7.34 -1.75
N VAL A 212 33.41 7.37 -3.00
CA VAL A 212 34.27 7.73 -4.14
C VAL A 212 34.10 9.21 -4.52
N ALA A 213 35.07 9.78 -5.24
CA ALA A 213 35.06 11.18 -5.67
C ALA A 213 33.94 11.43 -6.71
N SER A 214 33.47 12.67 -6.81
CA SER A 214 32.62 13.11 -7.93
C SER A 214 33.35 12.93 -9.25
N GLY A 215 32.61 12.58 -10.31
CA GLY A 215 33.18 12.36 -11.62
C GLY A 215 32.48 11.28 -12.42
N MET A 216 33.06 10.98 -13.58
CA MET A 216 32.52 9.97 -14.48
C MET A 216 33.04 8.59 -14.09
N TYR A 217 32.11 7.63 -14.08
CA TYR A 217 32.38 6.20 -13.87
C TYR A 217 31.79 5.40 -15.02
N ILE A 218 32.22 4.15 -15.11
CA ILE A 218 31.79 3.19 -16.12
C ILE A 218 31.24 1.98 -15.38
N TYR A 219 30.09 1.48 -15.80
CA TYR A 219 29.60 0.19 -15.35
C TYR A 219 29.50 -0.78 -16.50
N LYS A 220 29.80 -2.02 -16.22
CA LYS A 220 29.92 -3.09 -17.19
C LYS A 220 29.22 -4.34 -16.69
N ILE A 221 28.36 -4.89 -17.53
CA ILE A 221 27.75 -6.22 -17.32
C ILE A 221 28.51 -7.28 -18.13
N HIS A 222 28.64 -8.44 -17.54
CA HIS A 222 29.06 -9.67 -18.19
C HIS A 222 28.00 -10.74 -17.91
N ALA A 223 27.47 -11.38 -18.97
CA ALA A 223 26.48 -12.45 -18.92
C ALA A 223 26.75 -13.41 -20.08
N LYS A 224 27.24 -14.61 -19.84
CA LYS A 224 27.66 -15.55 -20.90
C LYS A 224 28.52 -14.85 -21.95
N ASN A 225 28.04 -14.78 -23.20
CA ASN A 225 28.71 -14.11 -24.34
C ASN A 225 28.32 -12.63 -24.47
N PHE A 226 27.42 -12.12 -23.62
CA PHE A 226 26.96 -10.74 -23.65
C PHE A 226 27.85 -9.87 -22.78
N VAL A 227 28.30 -8.76 -23.35
CA VAL A 227 29.03 -7.71 -22.63
C VAL A 227 28.48 -6.35 -23.07
N SER A 228 28.09 -5.55 -22.10
CA SER A 228 27.65 -4.17 -22.36
C SER A 228 28.26 -3.21 -21.36
N VAL A 229 28.52 -1.99 -21.80
CA VAL A 229 29.21 -0.95 -21.03
C VAL A 229 28.43 0.35 -21.17
N LYS A 230 28.24 1.02 -20.05
CA LYS A 230 27.62 2.35 -19.99
C LYS A 230 28.35 3.25 -19.00
N LYS A 231 28.10 4.56 -19.11
CA LYS A 231 28.70 5.59 -18.27
C LYS A 231 27.69 6.21 -17.32
N LEU A 232 28.15 6.68 -16.17
CA LEU A 232 27.35 7.39 -15.19
C LEU A 232 28.15 8.57 -14.60
N LEU A 233 27.45 9.61 -14.19
CA LEU A 233 28.05 10.84 -13.67
C LEU A 233 27.61 11.07 -12.21
N LEU A 234 28.58 10.96 -11.30
CA LEU A 234 28.39 11.28 -9.88
C LEU A 234 28.64 12.77 -9.64
N MET A 235 27.64 13.44 -9.10
CA MET A 235 27.76 14.82 -8.62
C MET A 235 27.53 14.83 -7.10
N LYS A 236 28.38 15.53 -6.38
CA LYS A 236 28.21 15.77 -4.94
C LYS A 236 28.02 17.24 -4.69
#